data_edda710e72bccb7539636c682a9dd68f
#
_entry.id   edda710e72bccb7539636c682a9dd68f
#
_cell.length_a   1.000
_cell.length_b   1.000
_cell.length_c   1.000
_cell.angle_alpha   90.00
_cell.angle_beta   90.00
_cell.angle_gamma   90.00
#
_symmetry.space_group_name_H-M   'P 1'
#
loop_
_entity.id
_entity.type
_entity.pdbx_description
1 polymer ?
#
loop_
_entity_poly.entity_id
_entity_poly.type
_entity_poly.pdbx_seq_one_letter_code
_entity_poly.pdbx_strand_id
1 'polypeptide(L)'
;MSVNPHTVPFENTPGVRATDDISRHLADLRYPLHLSFKILALASQATVTDATGKTVIYTKQKMFKFREHVEIFTDKSKATQLADINASKVIDWSARYNSTDASGQPIGSVGRKGWRSIWRAHYETFNPGDDIPDFSIREENPGSKVMDSLLGGIPILGMATGYLFHPKYLATRTSGQAVMRLTKVAAFWEGRFKVEKIGELSPREELNLILSFLMLVMLERKRG
;
A
#
# COMPACT_ATOMS: atom_id res chain seq x y z
N MET A 1 6.29 59.19 -7.74
CA MET A 1 6.38 57.98 -6.87
C MET A 1 5.19 57.11 -7.20
N SER A 2 5.43 56.06 -8.00
CA SER A 2 4.38 55.13 -8.41
C SER A 2 4.54 53.89 -7.54
N VAL A 3 3.55 53.60 -6.71
CA VAL A 3 3.48 52.40 -5.88
C VAL A 3 2.85 51.28 -6.71
N ASN A 4 3.57 50.22 -6.91
CA ASN A 4 3.14 49.01 -7.64
C ASN A 4 2.31 48.13 -6.71
N PRO A 5 1.00 47.85 -6.94
CA PRO A 5 0.15 47.08 -6.05
C PRO A 5 -0.07 45.63 -6.52
N HIS A 6 0.99 44.87 -6.81
CA HIS A 6 0.85 43.43 -7.12
C HIS A 6 1.97 42.59 -6.52
N THR A 7 2.00 42.52 -5.19
CA THR A 7 2.59 41.38 -4.48
C THR A 7 1.53 40.82 -3.56
N VAL A 8 0.66 39.96 -4.12
CA VAL A 8 -0.19 39.07 -3.32
C VAL A 8 0.70 37.91 -2.90
N PRO A 9 0.85 37.63 -1.60
CA PRO A 9 1.58 36.42 -1.15
C PRO A 9 0.81 35.20 -1.62
N PHE A 10 1.47 34.30 -2.32
CA PHE A 10 0.96 32.96 -2.74
C PHE A 10 0.86 31.98 -1.55
N GLU A 11 0.26 32.41 -0.44
CA GLU A 11 0.31 31.65 0.81
C GLU A 11 -1.09 31.35 1.35
N ASN A 12 -1.93 30.57 0.64
CA ASN A 12 -3.12 29.93 1.23
C ASN A 12 -3.95 29.08 0.27
N THR A 13 -3.31 28.37 -0.68
CA THR A 13 -4.05 27.39 -1.49
C THR A 13 -4.11 26.06 -0.71
N PRO A 14 -5.31 25.52 -0.39
CA PRO A 14 -5.45 24.29 0.41
C PRO A 14 -4.66 23.08 -0.13
N GLY A 15 -4.54 22.95 -1.46
CA GLY A 15 -3.81 21.87 -2.11
C GLY A 15 -2.29 21.89 -1.92
N VAL A 16 -1.68 23.08 -1.74
CA VAL A 16 -0.23 23.22 -1.52
C VAL A 16 0.12 22.75 -0.09
N ARG A 17 -0.69 23.10 0.89
CA ARG A 17 -0.45 22.68 2.30
C ARG A 17 -0.54 21.19 2.50
N ALA A 18 -1.51 20.51 1.88
CA ALA A 18 -1.68 19.07 2.02
C ALA A 18 -0.53 18.27 1.38
N THR A 19 -0.02 18.70 0.24
CA THR A 19 1.15 18.09 -0.41
C THR A 19 2.41 18.29 0.45
N ASP A 20 2.57 19.44 1.07
CA ASP A 20 3.69 19.73 1.97
C ASP A 20 3.61 18.90 3.26
N ASP A 21 2.41 18.65 3.79
CA ASP A 21 2.19 17.82 4.98
C ASP A 21 2.50 16.35 4.70
N ILE A 22 2.08 15.82 3.55
CA ILE A 22 2.44 14.47 3.09
C ILE A 22 3.96 14.38 2.92
N SER A 23 4.57 15.33 2.22
CA SER A 23 6.01 15.33 1.95
C SER A 23 6.82 15.35 3.26
N ARG A 24 6.41 16.17 4.24
CA ARG A 24 7.04 16.21 5.56
C ARG A 24 6.85 14.90 6.33
N HIS A 25 5.64 14.33 6.30
CA HIS A 25 5.37 13.07 6.98
C HIS A 25 6.22 11.92 6.42
N LEU A 26 6.43 11.88 5.09
CA LEU A 26 7.23 10.85 4.42
C LEU A 26 8.73 11.09 4.48
N ALA A 27 9.19 12.36 4.56
CA ALA A 27 10.61 12.69 4.67
C ALA A 27 11.28 12.08 5.92
N ASP A 28 10.50 11.90 6.99
CA ASP A 28 10.96 11.33 8.26
C ASP A 28 10.86 9.79 8.31
N LEU A 29 10.33 9.12 7.28
CA LEU A 29 10.15 7.68 7.30
C LEU A 29 11.50 6.93 7.26
N ARG A 30 11.68 6.06 8.24
CA ARG A 30 12.87 5.18 8.32
C ARG A 30 12.48 3.75 7.93
N TYR A 31 13.02 3.31 6.81
CA TYR A 31 12.82 1.93 6.33
C TYR A 31 13.72 0.93 7.08
N PRO A 32 13.30 -0.36 7.19
CA PRO A 32 12.06 -0.93 6.66
C PRO A 32 10.84 -0.49 7.45
N LEU A 33 9.67 -0.38 6.77
CA LEU A 33 8.41 -0.22 7.48
C LEU A 33 7.86 -1.60 7.87
N HIS A 34 7.13 -1.63 8.99
CA HIS A 34 6.48 -2.84 9.49
C HIS A 34 4.96 -2.63 9.49
N LEU A 35 4.28 -3.37 8.60
CA LEU A 35 2.83 -3.38 8.52
C LEU A 35 2.29 -4.55 9.34
N SER A 36 1.45 -4.27 10.30
CA SER A 36 0.69 -5.26 11.05
C SER A 36 -0.80 -5.14 10.77
N PHE A 37 -1.47 -6.29 10.62
CA PHE A 37 -2.90 -6.36 10.36
C PHE A 37 -3.57 -7.35 11.31
N LYS A 38 -4.58 -6.87 12.04
CA LYS A 38 -5.37 -7.66 12.99
C LYS A 38 -6.83 -7.68 12.58
N ILE A 39 -7.45 -8.86 12.62
CA ILE A 39 -8.89 -8.99 12.55
C ILE A 39 -9.39 -9.09 14.00
N LEU A 40 -10.18 -8.13 14.42
CA LEU A 40 -10.93 -8.14 15.67
C LEU A 40 -12.35 -8.62 15.37
N ALA A 41 -13.09 -9.06 16.38
CA ALA A 41 -14.44 -9.65 16.21
C ALA A 41 -15.40 -8.79 15.34
N LEU A 42 -15.29 -7.46 15.41
CA LEU A 42 -16.18 -6.53 14.68
C LEU A 42 -15.43 -5.49 13.84
N ALA A 43 -14.10 -5.55 13.80
CA ALA A 43 -13.27 -4.55 13.13
C ALA A 43 -11.99 -5.16 12.57
N SER A 44 -11.44 -4.53 11.54
CA SER A 44 -10.08 -4.74 11.06
C SER A 44 -9.22 -3.55 11.46
N GLN A 45 -8.01 -3.82 11.90
CA GLN A 45 -7.05 -2.81 12.29
C GLN A 45 -5.75 -3.05 11.54
N ALA A 46 -5.21 -2.01 10.92
CA ALA A 46 -3.86 -2.03 10.38
C ALA A 46 -3.02 -0.91 10.98
N THR A 47 -1.75 -1.20 11.17
CA THR A 47 -0.76 -0.25 11.68
C THR A 47 0.51 -0.40 10.87
N VAL A 48 1.06 0.71 10.41
CA VAL A 48 2.40 0.75 9.83
C VAL A 48 3.28 1.51 10.79
N THR A 49 4.40 0.90 11.18
CA THR A 49 5.45 1.55 11.97
C THR A 49 6.72 1.63 11.14
N ASP A 50 7.53 2.65 11.40
CA ASP A 50 8.85 2.75 10.80
C ASP A 50 9.89 1.88 11.56
N ALA A 51 11.14 1.90 11.11
CA ALA A 51 12.24 1.14 11.74
C ALA A 51 12.54 1.55 13.19
N THR A 52 12.10 2.74 13.61
CA THR A 52 12.23 3.19 15.02
C THR A 52 11.08 2.73 15.90
N GLY A 53 10.03 2.14 15.32
CA GLY A 53 8.80 1.76 16.00
C GLY A 53 7.74 2.87 16.09
N LYS A 54 8.01 4.04 15.51
CA LYS A 54 7.04 5.15 15.41
C LYS A 54 5.88 4.71 14.50
N THR A 55 4.63 4.86 14.96
CA THR A 55 3.46 4.66 14.11
C THR A 55 3.40 5.78 13.08
N VAL A 56 3.30 5.42 11.81
CA VAL A 56 3.24 6.36 10.67
C VAL A 56 1.94 6.25 9.89
N ILE A 57 1.26 5.09 9.97
CA ILE A 57 -0.08 4.88 9.40
C ILE A 57 -0.89 4.03 10.37
N TYR A 58 -2.13 4.43 10.58
CA TYR A 58 -3.10 3.69 11.37
C TYR A 58 -4.48 3.73 10.72
N THR A 59 -5.15 2.59 10.69
CA THR A 59 -6.57 2.50 10.34
C THR A 59 -7.28 1.48 11.22
N LYS A 60 -8.54 1.76 11.55
CA LYS A 60 -9.44 0.84 12.23
C LYS A 60 -10.83 1.00 11.66
N GLN A 61 -11.33 -0.03 10.99
CA GLN A 61 -12.56 -0.02 10.23
C GLN A 61 -13.49 -1.16 10.65
N LYS A 62 -14.80 -0.92 10.65
CA LYS A 62 -15.81 -1.99 10.81
C LYS A 62 -15.71 -2.95 9.62
N MET A 63 -15.76 -4.28 9.88
CA MET A 63 -15.51 -5.31 8.86
C MET A 63 -16.39 -5.18 7.60
N PHE A 64 -17.61 -4.67 7.72
CA PHE A 64 -18.56 -4.55 6.60
C PHE A 64 -18.33 -3.31 5.72
N LYS A 65 -17.78 -2.23 6.27
CA LYS A 65 -17.50 -0.98 5.52
C LYS A 65 -16.16 -0.96 4.79
N PHE A 66 -15.36 -1.98 4.97
CA PHE A 66 -13.99 -2.07 4.51
C PHE A 66 -13.80 -2.06 2.98
N ARG A 67 -14.84 -2.42 2.24
CA ARG A 67 -14.81 -2.41 0.76
C ARG A 67 -15.17 -1.06 0.15
N GLU A 68 -15.75 -0.17 0.94
CA GLU A 68 -16.32 1.08 0.44
C GLU A 68 -15.43 2.27 0.75
N HIS A 69 -14.93 2.34 1.99
CA HIS A 69 -14.19 3.49 2.48
C HIS A 69 -13.23 3.09 3.59
N VAL A 70 -11.99 3.58 3.55
CA VAL A 70 -10.97 3.39 4.59
C VAL A 70 -10.34 4.71 4.95
N GLU A 71 -10.54 5.15 6.19
CA GLU A 71 -9.87 6.32 6.76
C GLU A 71 -8.47 5.95 7.24
N ILE A 72 -7.49 6.74 6.87
CA ILE A 72 -6.08 6.57 7.21
C ILE A 72 -5.64 7.73 8.08
N PHE A 73 -5.05 7.43 9.23
CA PHE A 73 -4.55 8.39 10.21
C PHE A 73 -3.05 8.25 10.40
N THR A 74 -2.39 9.30 10.89
CA THR A 74 -0.95 9.28 11.19
C THR A 74 -0.62 8.38 12.37
N ASP A 75 -1.55 8.23 13.33
CA ASP A 75 -1.37 7.43 14.54
C ASP A 75 -2.70 6.91 15.12
N LYS A 76 -2.60 6.19 16.24
CA LYS A 76 -3.76 5.58 16.93
C LYS A 76 -4.69 6.57 17.60
N SER A 77 -4.27 7.81 17.86
CA SER A 77 -5.14 8.86 18.43
C SER A 77 -6.21 9.30 17.44
N LYS A 78 -5.96 9.12 16.13
CA LYS A 78 -6.80 9.58 15.03
C LYS A 78 -6.98 11.10 14.99
N ALA A 79 -6.07 11.84 15.63
CA ALA A 79 -6.14 13.29 15.68
C ALA A 79 -5.84 13.93 14.31
N THR A 80 -4.99 13.29 13.52
CA THR A 80 -4.60 13.77 12.19
C THR A 80 -4.90 12.73 11.14
N GLN A 81 -5.83 13.06 10.23
CA GLN A 81 -6.11 12.26 9.06
C GLN A 81 -5.03 12.47 8.02
N LEU A 82 -4.53 11.38 7.45
CA LEU A 82 -3.50 11.40 6.40
C LEU A 82 -4.12 11.23 5.02
N ALA A 83 -5.07 10.31 4.89
CA ALA A 83 -5.67 9.96 3.61
C ALA A 83 -7.03 9.26 3.79
N ASP A 84 -7.77 9.18 2.69
CA ASP A 84 -8.94 8.33 2.51
C ASP A 84 -8.74 7.39 1.32
N ILE A 85 -9.28 6.18 1.42
CA ILE A 85 -9.33 5.24 0.30
C ILE A 85 -10.77 4.88 0.03
N ASN A 86 -11.24 5.11 -1.20
CA ASN A 86 -12.62 4.86 -1.61
C ASN A 86 -12.66 3.92 -2.81
N ALA A 87 -13.56 2.92 -2.76
CA ALA A 87 -13.80 2.07 -3.92
C ALA A 87 -14.58 2.82 -5.00
N SER A 88 -14.14 2.73 -6.25
CA SER A 88 -14.83 3.37 -7.39
C SER A 88 -16.17 2.70 -7.73
N LYS A 89 -16.34 1.42 -7.40
CA LYS A 89 -17.60 0.64 -7.55
C LYS A 89 -17.66 -0.47 -6.51
N VAL A 90 -18.85 -0.70 -5.95
CA VAL A 90 -19.03 -1.59 -4.78
C VAL A 90 -18.97 -3.09 -5.12
N ILE A 91 -19.06 -3.53 -6.38
CA ILE A 91 -19.43 -4.92 -6.74
C ILE A 91 -18.54 -5.56 -7.83
N ASP A 92 -17.46 -4.93 -8.28
CA ASP A 92 -16.69 -5.53 -9.38
C ASP A 92 -15.31 -6.04 -8.94
N TRP A 93 -14.91 -7.21 -9.49
CA TRP A 93 -13.57 -7.81 -9.31
C TRP A 93 -12.45 -6.93 -9.89
N SER A 94 -12.82 -5.93 -10.67
CA SER A 94 -11.97 -4.89 -11.24
C SER A 94 -12.06 -3.55 -10.51
N ALA A 95 -12.61 -3.52 -9.27
CA ALA A 95 -12.76 -2.29 -8.52
C ALA A 95 -11.41 -1.58 -8.33
N ARG A 96 -11.37 -0.30 -8.69
CA ARG A 96 -10.29 0.61 -8.37
C ARG A 96 -10.54 1.22 -6.99
N TYR A 97 -9.51 1.31 -6.19
CA TYR A 97 -9.51 1.98 -4.90
C TYR A 97 -8.76 3.29 -5.06
N ASN A 98 -9.49 4.39 -5.02
CA ASN A 98 -8.93 5.74 -5.18
C ASN A 98 -8.51 6.28 -3.81
N SER A 99 -7.30 6.81 -3.74
CA SER A 99 -6.76 7.44 -2.54
C SER A 99 -6.74 8.95 -2.70
N THR A 100 -7.24 9.66 -1.68
CA THR A 100 -7.17 11.12 -1.57
C THR A 100 -6.51 11.50 -0.27
N ASP A 101 -5.86 12.65 -0.21
CA ASP A 101 -5.36 13.21 1.04
C ASP A 101 -6.49 13.81 1.89
N ALA A 102 -6.16 14.30 3.08
CA ALA A 102 -7.12 14.90 4.01
C ALA A 102 -7.83 16.16 3.46
N SER A 103 -7.29 16.80 2.42
CA SER A 103 -7.91 17.93 1.71
C SER A 103 -8.77 17.50 0.52
N GLY A 104 -8.85 16.19 0.24
CA GLY A 104 -9.57 15.64 -0.90
C GLY A 104 -8.76 15.63 -2.21
N GLN A 105 -7.48 16.03 -2.19
CA GLN A 105 -6.64 15.99 -3.38
C GLN A 105 -6.25 14.53 -3.70
N PRO A 106 -6.32 14.13 -4.97
CA PRO A 106 -6.04 12.76 -5.35
C PRO A 106 -4.53 12.43 -5.17
N ILE A 107 -4.26 11.31 -4.49
CA ILE A 107 -2.92 10.73 -4.32
C ILE A 107 -2.64 9.76 -5.47
N GLY A 108 -3.60 8.92 -5.81
CA GLY A 108 -3.52 7.89 -6.83
C GLY A 108 -4.59 6.83 -6.65
N SER A 109 -4.42 5.69 -7.30
CA SER A 109 -5.34 4.57 -7.14
C SER A 109 -4.63 3.23 -7.28
N VAL A 110 -5.26 2.18 -6.76
CA VAL A 110 -4.84 0.79 -6.92
C VAL A 110 -6.01 -0.05 -7.42
N GLY A 111 -5.76 -0.90 -8.39
CA GLY A 111 -6.74 -1.83 -8.93
C GLY A 111 -6.15 -3.22 -9.12
N ARG A 112 -7.00 -4.23 -9.06
CA ARG A 112 -6.60 -5.59 -9.36
C ARG A 112 -6.70 -5.83 -10.87
N LYS A 113 -5.67 -6.41 -11.49
CA LYS A 113 -5.67 -6.71 -12.91
C LYS A 113 -6.39 -8.02 -13.21
N GLY A 114 -7.66 -7.92 -13.65
CA GLY A 114 -8.42 -8.95 -14.35
C GLY A 114 -8.73 -10.25 -13.59
N TRP A 115 -9.65 -11.02 -14.16
CA TRP A 115 -10.17 -12.30 -13.70
C TRP A 115 -9.09 -13.40 -13.59
N ARG A 116 -8.09 -13.44 -14.47
CA ARG A 116 -7.01 -14.44 -14.45
C ARG A 116 -6.04 -14.30 -13.25
N SER A 117 -6.10 -13.20 -12.51
CA SER A 117 -5.34 -12.95 -11.30
C SER A 117 -5.87 -13.70 -10.06
N ILE A 118 -6.83 -14.63 -10.22
CA ILE A 118 -7.34 -15.45 -9.10
C ILE A 118 -6.23 -16.33 -8.50
N TRP A 119 -5.30 -16.78 -9.32
CA TRP A 119 -4.21 -17.68 -8.92
C TRP A 119 -2.93 -16.96 -8.47
N ARG A 120 -2.74 -15.68 -8.87
CA ARG A 120 -1.58 -14.85 -8.47
C ARG A 120 -2.05 -13.41 -8.28
N ALA A 121 -1.79 -12.84 -7.12
CA ALA A 121 -2.11 -11.45 -6.85
C ALA A 121 -1.33 -10.53 -7.80
N HIS A 122 -2.06 -9.81 -8.65
CA HIS A 122 -1.53 -8.81 -9.55
C HIS A 122 -2.35 -7.54 -9.41
N TYR A 123 -1.69 -6.50 -8.92
CA TYR A 123 -2.26 -5.18 -8.73
C TYR A 123 -1.51 -4.17 -9.59
N GLU A 124 -2.21 -3.15 -10.02
CA GLU A 124 -1.65 -2.02 -10.75
C GLU A 124 -1.98 -0.74 -10.00
N THR A 125 -1.04 0.18 -9.94
CA THR A 125 -1.26 1.50 -9.36
C THR A 125 -1.21 2.56 -10.44
N PHE A 126 -1.95 3.63 -10.22
CA PHE A 126 -2.15 4.68 -11.21
C PHE A 126 -1.97 6.03 -10.54
N ASN A 127 -1.39 6.98 -11.26
CA ASN A 127 -1.44 8.38 -10.89
C ASN A 127 -2.87 8.95 -11.02
N PRO A 128 -3.15 10.07 -10.37
CA PRO A 128 -4.45 10.71 -10.49
C PRO A 128 -4.82 11.03 -11.93
N GLY A 129 -5.97 10.52 -12.37
CA GLY A 129 -6.49 10.80 -13.72
C GLY A 129 -5.94 9.90 -14.83
N ASP A 130 -4.96 9.03 -14.53
CA ASP A 130 -4.36 8.15 -15.53
C ASP A 130 -5.09 6.80 -15.61
N ASP A 131 -5.19 6.29 -16.86
CA ASP A 131 -5.63 4.93 -17.15
C ASP A 131 -4.46 3.97 -17.44
N ILE A 132 -3.26 4.53 -17.58
CA ILE A 132 -2.02 3.77 -17.76
C ILE A 132 -1.39 3.55 -16.39
N PRO A 133 -1.07 2.29 -16.01
CA PRO A 133 -0.48 2.02 -14.71
C PRO A 133 0.97 2.53 -14.64
N ASP A 134 1.32 3.14 -13.50
CA ASP A 134 2.70 3.56 -13.21
C ASP A 134 3.53 2.41 -12.65
N PHE A 135 2.89 1.62 -11.79
CA PHE A 135 3.53 0.47 -11.16
C PHE A 135 2.67 -0.78 -11.27
N SER A 136 3.35 -1.91 -11.35
CA SER A 136 2.77 -3.25 -11.24
C SER A 136 3.26 -3.90 -9.95
N ILE A 137 2.32 -4.37 -9.11
CA ILE A 137 2.62 -5.10 -7.88
C ILE A 137 2.31 -6.57 -8.14
N ARG A 138 3.33 -7.42 -8.10
CA ARG A 138 3.20 -8.86 -8.36
C ARG A 138 3.88 -9.66 -7.27
N GLU A 139 3.36 -10.86 -7.05
CA GLU A 139 4.04 -11.84 -6.22
C GLU A 139 5.35 -12.27 -6.89
N GLU A 140 6.48 -12.15 -6.16
CA GLU A 140 7.76 -12.71 -6.58
C GLU A 140 7.63 -14.24 -6.59
N ASN A 141 7.83 -14.88 -7.73
CA ASN A 141 7.72 -16.33 -7.89
C ASN A 141 8.72 -17.07 -6.99
N PRO A 142 8.25 -17.86 -6.00
CA PRO A 142 9.10 -18.89 -5.43
C PRO A 142 9.27 -20.09 -6.38
N GLY A 143 8.35 -20.22 -7.37
CA GLY A 143 8.27 -21.40 -8.23
C GLY A 143 9.47 -21.63 -9.17
N SER A 144 10.19 -20.59 -9.57
CA SER A 144 11.40 -20.82 -10.38
C SER A 144 12.51 -21.53 -9.58
N LYS A 145 12.71 -21.13 -8.31
CA LYS A 145 13.71 -21.76 -7.43
C LYS A 145 13.29 -23.15 -6.97
N VAL A 146 12.00 -23.40 -6.80
CA VAL A 146 11.48 -24.73 -6.45
C VAL A 146 11.53 -25.68 -7.64
N MET A 147 11.26 -25.18 -8.85
CA MET A 147 11.38 -25.95 -10.09
C MET A 147 12.82 -26.38 -10.35
N ASP A 148 13.78 -25.49 -10.12
CA ASP A 148 15.22 -25.80 -10.22
C ASP A 148 15.67 -26.82 -9.17
N SER A 149 15.05 -26.80 -7.96
CA SER A 149 15.32 -27.79 -6.89
C SER A 149 14.66 -29.14 -7.14
N LEU A 150 13.47 -29.17 -7.76
CA LEU A 150 12.78 -30.41 -8.15
C LEU A 150 13.50 -31.14 -9.29
N LEU A 151 14.12 -30.42 -10.20
CA LEU A 151 14.99 -31.00 -11.23
C LEU A 151 16.30 -31.54 -10.64
N GLY A 152 16.65 -31.14 -9.42
CA GLY A 152 17.79 -31.66 -8.64
C GLY A 152 17.52 -32.92 -7.81
N GLY A 153 16.34 -33.51 -7.90
CA GLY A 153 16.04 -34.85 -7.35
C GLY A 153 15.85 -34.94 -5.83
N ILE A 154 15.49 -33.87 -5.13
CA ILE A 154 15.16 -33.90 -3.70
C ILE A 154 13.64 -34.08 -3.50
N PRO A 155 13.17 -35.20 -2.91
CA PRO A 155 11.76 -35.38 -2.62
C PRO A 155 11.33 -34.45 -1.49
N ILE A 156 10.56 -33.41 -1.80
CA ILE A 156 9.96 -32.53 -0.81
C ILE A 156 8.75 -33.25 -0.22
N LEU A 157 8.88 -33.74 0.99
CA LEU A 157 7.80 -34.29 1.81
C LEU A 157 6.72 -33.23 2.03
N GLY A 158 5.52 -33.48 1.50
CA GLY A 158 4.41 -32.54 1.35
C GLY A 158 3.71 -32.03 2.63
N MET A 159 4.30 -32.18 3.82
CA MET A 159 3.64 -31.77 5.09
C MET A 159 4.26 -30.54 5.78
N ALA A 160 5.42 -30.06 5.35
CA ALA A 160 6.07 -28.88 5.94
C ALA A 160 5.86 -27.59 5.12
N THR A 161 5.19 -27.65 3.97
CA THR A 161 5.14 -26.55 3.00
C THR A 161 4.25 -25.38 3.42
N GLY A 162 3.28 -25.57 4.29
CA GLY A 162 2.42 -24.48 4.79
C GLY A 162 3.16 -23.42 5.63
N TYR A 163 4.29 -23.78 6.24
CA TYR A 163 5.07 -22.88 7.11
C TYR A 163 6.19 -22.11 6.39
N LEU A 164 6.57 -22.53 5.19
CA LEU A 164 7.77 -22.01 4.50
C LEU A 164 7.48 -20.96 3.41
N PHE A 165 6.24 -20.82 2.95
CA PHE A 165 5.90 -19.87 1.90
C PHE A 165 5.45 -18.52 2.49
N HIS A 166 6.40 -17.60 2.63
CA HIS A 166 6.12 -16.21 2.92
C HIS A 166 5.98 -15.46 1.59
N PRO A 167 4.77 -15.09 1.15
CA PRO A 167 4.60 -14.37 -0.11
C PRO A 167 5.35 -13.05 -0.05
N LYS A 168 6.07 -12.77 -1.14
CA LYS A 168 6.76 -11.51 -1.38
C LYS A 168 6.12 -10.84 -2.58
N TYR A 169 5.84 -9.57 -2.46
CA TYR A 169 5.27 -8.76 -3.54
C TYR A 169 6.27 -7.68 -3.92
N LEU A 170 6.53 -7.56 -5.21
CA LEU A 170 7.44 -6.57 -5.77
C LEU A 170 6.65 -5.54 -6.55
N ALA A 171 6.84 -4.27 -6.21
CA ALA A 171 6.37 -3.14 -6.99
C ALA A 171 7.46 -2.74 -8.00
N THR A 172 7.10 -2.74 -9.28
CA THR A 172 7.99 -2.40 -10.40
C THR A 172 7.37 -1.29 -11.24
N ARG A 173 8.16 -0.34 -11.68
CA ARG A 173 7.74 0.63 -12.71
C ARG A 173 7.43 -0.07 -14.03
N THR A 174 6.74 0.59 -14.92
CA THR A 174 6.54 0.12 -16.31
C THR A 174 7.85 -0.12 -17.05
N SER A 175 8.92 0.58 -16.68
CA SER A 175 10.29 0.32 -17.17
C SER A 175 10.92 -0.98 -16.68
N GLY A 176 10.28 -1.71 -15.74
CA GLY A 176 10.81 -2.92 -15.12
C GLY A 176 11.68 -2.67 -13.87
N GLN A 177 11.92 -1.41 -13.50
CA GLN A 177 12.70 -1.08 -12.31
C GLN A 177 11.91 -1.42 -11.03
N ALA A 178 12.49 -2.24 -10.15
CA ALA A 178 11.94 -2.52 -8.83
C ALA A 178 12.13 -1.30 -7.93
N VAL A 179 11.05 -0.91 -7.22
CA VAL A 179 11.05 0.30 -6.36
C VAL A 179 10.68 0.02 -4.91
N MET A 180 9.84 -0.99 -4.65
CA MET A 180 9.40 -1.31 -3.30
C MET A 180 9.04 -2.79 -3.18
N ARG A 181 9.30 -3.39 -2.02
CA ARG A 181 8.99 -4.79 -1.74
C ARG A 181 8.17 -4.93 -0.47
N LEU A 182 7.14 -5.76 -0.51
CA LEU A 182 6.36 -6.21 0.64
C LEU A 182 6.65 -7.69 0.89
N THR A 183 7.16 -8.04 2.06
CA THR A 183 7.47 -9.42 2.46
C THR A 183 6.62 -9.80 3.66
N LYS A 184 5.87 -10.90 3.57
CA LYS A 184 5.17 -11.47 4.74
C LYS A 184 6.21 -12.00 5.73
N VAL A 185 6.01 -11.70 7.01
CA VAL A 185 6.86 -12.19 8.12
C VAL A 185 6.06 -13.18 8.94
N ALA A 186 6.72 -14.23 9.45
CA ALA A 186 6.06 -15.21 10.31
C ALA A 186 5.49 -14.53 11.57
N ALA A 187 4.21 -14.79 11.86
CA ALA A 187 3.53 -14.32 13.06
C ALA A 187 2.35 -15.24 13.38
N PHE A 188 2.09 -15.51 14.67
CA PHE A 188 1.08 -16.47 15.12
C PHE A 188 -0.36 -15.95 15.00
N TRP A 189 -0.64 -14.70 15.40
CA TRP A 189 -2.01 -14.21 15.58
C TRP A 189 -2.38 -13.02 14.68
N GLU A 190 -1.40 -12.43 14.02
CA GLU A 190 -1.60 -11.26 13.16
C GLU A 190 -0.83 -11.40 11.85
N GLY A 191 -1.31 -10.74 10.79
CA GLY A 191 -0.52 -10.61 9.57
C GLY A 191 0.57 -9.57 9.79
N ARG A 192 1.82 -9.98 9.70
CA ARG A 192 2.98 -9.08 9.72
C ARG A 192 3.67 -9.07 8.38
N PHE A 193 4.02 -7.88 7.95
CA PHE A 193 4.72 -7.66 6.69
C PHE A 193 5.81 -6.63 6.89
N LYS A 194 6.91 -6.80 6.16
CA LYS A 194 8.00 -5.83 6.05
C LYS A 194 7.90 -5.15 4.69
N VAL A 195 7.99 -3.81 4.66
CA VAL A 195 8.06 -3.00 3.45
C VAL A 195 9.45 -2.43 3.32
N GLU A 196 10.09 -2.66 2.21
CA GLU A 196 11.45 -2.19 1.88
C GLU A 196 11.38 -1.26 0.68
N LYS A 197 11.93 -0.05 0.81
CA LYS A 197 12.14 0.86 -0.32
C LYS A 197 13.45 0.45 -1.02
N ILE A 198 13.37 0.19 -2.32
CA ILE A 198 14.48 -0.34 -3.11
C ILE A 198 14.97 0.72 -4.10
N GLY A 199 14.07 1.51 -4.67
CA GLY A 199 14.37 2.52 -5.66
C GLY A 199 13.84 3.89 -5.26
N GLU A 200 14.20 4.90 -6.04
CA GLU A 200 13.76 6.27 -5.86
C GLU A 200 12.27 6.43 -6.21
N LEU A 201 11.56 7.16 -5.35
CA LEU A 201 10.14 7.45 -5.46
C LEU A 201 9.92 8.91 -5.05
N SER A 202 9.05 9.60 -5.77
CA SER A 202 8.51 10.87 -5.28
C SER A 202 7.64 10.64 -4.05
N PRO A 203 7.43 11.64 -3.19
CA PRO A 203 6.59 11.48 -1.98
C PRO A 203 5.19 10.95 -2.28
N ARG A 204 4.57 11.41 -3.38
CA ARG A 204 3.25 10.93 -3.80
C ARG A 204 3.26 9.47 -4.25
N GLU A 205 4.22 9.06 -5.08
CA GLU A 205 4.38 7.66 -5.50
C GLU A 205 4.62 6.74 -4.29
N GLU A 206 5.46 7.19 -3.36
CA GLU A 206 5.77 6.45 -2.14
C GLU A 206 4.53 6.22 -1.29
N LEU A 207 3.74 7.27 -1.02
CA LEU A 207 2.50 7.14 -0.28
C LEU A 207 1.49 6.25 -1.02
N ASN A 208 1.30 6.45 -2.35
CA ASN A 208 0.39 5.63 -3.14
C ASN A 208 0.76 4.14 -3.08
N LEU A 209 2.06 3.80 -3.14
CA LEU A 209 2.51 2.41 -3.02
C LEU A 209 2.31 1.84 -1.61
N ILE A 210 2.58 2.61 -0.55
CA ILE A 210 2.34 2.17 0.83
C ILE A 210 0.84 1.89 1.05
N LEU A 211 -0.04 2.80 0.60
CA LEU A 211 -1.48 2.62 0.67
C LEU A 211 -1.96 1.43 -0.19
N SER A 212 -1.34 1.21 -1.34
CA SER A 212 -1.62 0.08 -2.22
C SER A 212 -1.24 -1.25 -1.58
N PHE A 213 -0.09 -1.34 -0.90
CA PHE A 213 0.29 -2.52 -0.13
C PHE A 213 -0.65 -2.76 1.05
N LEU A 214 -1.07 -1.70 1.73
CA LEU A 214 -2.07 -1.79 2.78
C LEU A 214 -3.36 -2.41 2.22
N MET A 215 -3.89 -1.88 1.13
CA MET A 215 -5.10 -2.41 0.47
C MET A 215 -4.92 -3.85 0.00
N LEU A 216 -3.78 -4.20 -0.61
CA LEU A 216 -3.45 -5.57 -1.02
C LEU A 216 -3.57 -6.53 0.17
N VAL A 217 -2.90 -6.25 1.29
CA VAL A 217 -2.94 -7.09 2.50
C VAL A 217 -4.37 -7.23 3.02
N MET A 218 -5.11 -6.14 3.02
CA MET A 218 -6.49 -6.10 3.47
C MET A 218 -7.42 -6.92 2.58
N LEU A 219 -7.24 -6.91 1.26
CA LEU A 219 -8.04 -7.64 0.29
C LEU A 219 -7.68 -9.14 0.22
N GLU A 220 -6.38 -9.47 0.23
CA GLU A 220 -5.94 -10.86 0.15
C GLU A 220 -6.33 -11.67 1.40
N ARG A 221 -6.34 -11.06 2.58
CA ARG A 221 -6.69 -11.74 3.82
C ARG A 221 -8.18 -12.09 3.96
N LYS A 222 -9.06 -11.51 3.17
CA LYS A 222 -10.49 -11.89 3.10
C LYS A 222 -10.75 -13.15 2.27
N ARG A 223 -9.72 -13.69 1.61
CA ARG A 223 -9.84 -14.85 0.72
C ARG A 223 -9.40 -16.17 1.37
N GLY A 224 -8.69 -16.13 2.46
CA GLY A 224 -8.31 -17.26 3.32
C GLY A 224 -8.96 -17.11 4.68
#